data_46658eeb7fd6f20b62c23d622f6e3578
#
_entry.id   46658eeb7fd6f20b62c23d622f6e3578
#
_cell.length_a   1.000
_cell.length_b   1.000
_cell.length_c   1.000
_cell.angle_alpha   90.00
_cell.angle_beta   90.00
_cell.angle_gamma   90.00
#
_symmetry.space_group_name_H-M   'P 1'
#
loop_
_entity.id
_entity.type
_entity.pdbx_description
1 polymer ?
#
loop_
_entity_poly.entity_id
_entity_poly.type
_entity_poly.pdbx_seq_one_letter_code
_entity_poly.pdbx_strand_id
1 'polypeptide(L)'
;MTDTPPDLRFLASHEWIRLDQETKIATVGISNFAQEQLGDVVYVELPEVGAVLISGDEVAVVESVKAASEVYAPISGEVVEINNALELDPNLINDSPYDGGWFFKVKVEEDHQENIDSLMTTENYLQRLEEN
;
A
#
# COMPACT_ATOMS: atom_id res chain seq x y z
N MET A 1 -18.62 6.82 -0.05
CA MET A 1 -17.86 5.75 -0.73
C MET A 1 -16.56 6.31 -1.28
N THR A 2 -15.47 5.60 -1.10
CA THR A 2 -14.16 6.03 -1.57
C THR A 2 -13.94 5.55 -3.00
N ASP A 3 -13.78 6.49 -3.93
CA ASP A 3 -13.47 6.14 -5.32
C ASP A 3 -12.03 5.69 -5.43
N THR A 4 -11.80 4.65 -6.23
CA THR A 4 -10.46 4.13 -6.44
C THR A 4 -9.76 4.94 -7.53
N PRO A 5 -8.62 5.60 -7.22
CA PRO A 5 -7.91 6.41 -8.21
C PRO A 5 -7.44 5.58 -9.41
N PRO A 6 -7.48 6.13 -10.62
CA PRO A 6 -7.09 5.38 -11.83
C PRO A 6 -5.58 5.28 -12.06
N ASP A 7 -4.79 6.04 -11.32
CA ASP A 7 -3.33 6.11 -11.50
C ASP A 7 -2.56 5.13 -10.61
N LEU A 8 -3.24 4.20 -9.97
CA LEU A 8 -2.62 3.24 -9.07
C LEU A 8 -2.33 1.91 -9.75
N ARG A 9 -1.44 1.14 -9.14
CA ARG A 9 -1.21 -0.27 -9.47
C ARG A 9 -1.47 -1.08 -8.21
N PHE A 10 -1.84 -2.34 -8.37
CA PHE A 10 -2.28 -3.20 -7.26
C PHE A 10 -1.65 -4.58 -7.29
N LEU A 11 -1.38 -5.10 -6.09
CA LEU A 11 -1.09 -6.52 -5.89
C LEU A 11 -2.41 -7.28 -5.68
N ALA A 12 -2.38 -8.59 -5.95
CA ALA A 12 -3.53 -9.46 -5.67
C ALA A 12 -3.86 -9.50 -4.18
N SER A 13 -2.90 -9.19 -3.31
CA SER A 13 -3.10 -9.12 -1.86
C SER A 13 -3.62 -7.76 -1.39
N HIS A 14 -3.99 -6.89 -2.33
CA HIS A 14 -4.70 -5.62 -2.08
C HIS A 14 -3.85 -4.43 -1.64
N GLU A 15 -2.52 -4.52 -1.76
CA GLU A 15 -1.68 -3.33 -1.59
C GLU A 15 -1.73 -2.52 -2.89
N TRP A 16 -1.66 -1.20 -2.75
CA TRP A 16 -1.57 -0.31 -3.91
C TRP A 16 -0.25 0.45 -3.91
N ILE A 17 0.15 0.89 -5.10
CA ILE A 17 1.36 1.67 -5.29
C ILE A 17 1.05 2.85 -6.22
N ARG A 18 1.56 4.03 -5.85
CA ARG A 18 1.48 5.24 -6.68
C ARG A 18 2.89 5.74 -6.92
N LEU A 19 3.35 5.65 -8.16
CA LEU A 19 4.70 6.06 -8.52
C LEU A 19 4.73 7.50 -9.01
N ASP A 20 5.63 8.30 -8.41
CA ASP A 20 5.96 9.62 -8.93
C ASP A 20 7.08 9.43 -9.95
N GLN A 21 6.79 9.71 -11.22
CA GLN A 21 7.74 9.48 -12.30
C GLN A 21 8.97 10.39 -12.24
N GLU A 22 8.84 11.57 -11.65
CA GLU A 22 9.95 12.50 -11.55
C GLU A 22 10.94 12.13 -10.46
N THR A 23 10.44 11.75 -9.29
CA THR A 23 11.29 11.42 -8.16
C THR A 23 11.63 9.95 -8.06
N LYS A 24 10.87 9.10 -8.75
CA LYS A 24 10.95 7.64 -8.64
C LYS A 24 10.66 7.15 -7.22
N ILE A 25 9.82 7.90 -6.51
CA ILE A 25 9.36 7.52 -5.19
C ILE A 25 7.93 6.99 -5.31
N ALA A 26 7.73 5.78 -4.79
CA ALA A 26 6.43 5.12 -4.81
C ALA A 26 5.80 5.17 -3.42
N THR A 27 4.55 5.58 -3.36
CA THR A 27 3.76 5.57 -2.12
C THR A 27 2.97 4.28 -2.08
N VAL A 28 2.94 3.61 -0.93
CA VAL A 28 2.30 2.31 -0.76
C VAL A 28 1.26 2.36 0.35
N GLY A 29 0.14 1.69 0.13
CA GLY A 29 -0.92 1.55 1.13
C GLY A 29 -1.76 0.32 0.82
N ILE A 30 -2.91 0.18 1.48
CA ILE A 30 -3.85 -0.90 1.20
C ILE A 30 -5.14 -0.33 0.61
N SER A 31 -5.82 -1.16 -0.17
CA SER A 31 -7.02 -0.72 -0.90
C SER A 31 -8.22 -0.50 0.02
N ASN A 32 -9.23 0.19 -0.52
CA ASN A 32 -10.50 0.36 0.20
C ASN A 32 -11.13 -1.00 0.52
N PHE A 33 -11.05 -1.95 -0.42
CA PHE A 33 -11.55 -3.30 -0.19
C PHE A 33 -10.86 -3.95 1.02
N ALA A 34 -9.52 -3.82 1.11
CA ALA A 34 -8.76 -4.42 2.20
C ALA A 34 -9.17 -3.83 3.56
N GLN A 35 -9.31 -2.50 3.66
CA GLN A 35 -9.69 -1.89 4.92
C GLN A 35 -11.13 -2.24 5.32
N GLU A 36 -12.02 -2.43 4.34
CA GLU A 36 -13.38 -2.88 4.64
C GLU A 36 -13.39 -4.29 5.23
N GLN A 37 -12.55 -5.17 4.69
CA GLN A 37 -12.43 -6.54 5.19
C GLN A 37 -11.85 -6.58 6.60
N LEU A 38 -10.93 -5.68 6.90
CA LEU A 38 -10.32 -5.60 8.23
C LEU A 38 -11.26 -5.01 9.28
N GLY A 39 -12.08 -4.03 8.89
CA GLY A 39 -12.85 -3.24 9.84
C GLY A 39 -11.96 -2.18 10.49
N ASP A 40 -12.34 -1.69 11.66
CA ASP A 40 -11.64 -0.59 12.33
C ASP A 40 -10.19 -0.94 12.65
N VAL A 41 -9.25 -0.21 12.07
CA VAL A 41 -7.83 -0.41 12.30
C VAL A 41 -7.44 0.27 13.62
N VAL A 42 -6.77 -0.50 14.48
CA VAL A 42 -6.42 -0.05 15.83
C VAL A 42 -4.91 0.05 16.04
N TYR A 43 -4.11 -0.57 15.20
CA TYR A 43 -2.65 -0.56 15.34
C TYR A 43 -1.98 -0.83 13.99
N VAL A 44 -0.86 -0.15 13.76
CA VAL A 44 -0.06 -0.36 12.54
C VAL A 44 1.40 -0.44 12.94
N GLU A 45 2.10 -1.44 12.42
CA GLU A 45 3.55 -1.54 12.55
C GLU A 45 4.17 -1.23 11.20
N LEU A 46 4.96 -0.16 11.14
CA LEU A 46 5.56 0.34 9.91
C LEU A 46 7.03 -0.08 9.78
N PRO A 47 7.57 -0.16 8.54
CA PRO A 47 8.99 -0.41 8.37
C PRO A 47 9.81 0.79 8.83
N GLU A 48 11.13 0.61 8.94
CA GLU A 48 12.04 1.70 9.30
C GLU A 48 12.52 2.42 8.04
N VAL A 49 12.71 3.73 8.14
CA VAL A 49 13.34 4.51 7.08
C VAL A 49 14.76 3.99 6.88
N GLY A 50 15.14 3.75 5.63
CA GLY A 50 16.43 3.17 5.29
C GLY A 50 16.39 1.66 5.07
N ALA A 51 15.30 1.00 5.43
CA ALA A 51 15.17 -0.43 5.19
C ALA A 51 15.13 -0.71 3.70
N VAL A 52 15.85 -1.75 3.28
CA VAL A 52 15.86 -2.21 1.89
C VAL A 52 14.85 -3.34 1.76
N LEU A 53 13.88 -3.15 0.86
CA LEU A 53 12.79 -4.10 0.66
C LEU A 53 12.99 -4.86 -0.64
N ILE A 54 12.55 -6.13 -0.63
CA ILE A 54 12.48 -6.95 -1.83
C ILE A 54 11.00 -7.24 -2.08
N SER A 55 10.57 -7.10 -3.33
CA SER A 55 9.17 -7.35 -3.72
C SER A 55 8.71 -8.69 -3.13
N GLY A 56 7.57 -8.67 -2.45
CA GLY A 56 7.01 -9.85 -1.80
C GLY A 56 7.36 -10.00 -0.32
N ASP A 57 8.30 -9.20 0.21
CA ASP A 57 8.64 -9.23 1.64
C ASP A 57 7.48 -8.74 2.49
N GLU A 58 7.35 -9.30 3.69
CA GLU A 58 6.43 -8.77 4.68
C GLU A 58 7.09 -7.54 5.31
N VAL A 59 6.49 -6.37 5.15
CA VAL A 59 7.13 -5.12 5.54
C VAL A 59 6.39 -4.34 6.60
N ALA A 60 5.10 -4.61 6.78
CA ALA A 60 4.28 -3.91 7.76
C ALA A 60 3.19 -4.85 8.26
N VAL A 61 2.57 -4.47 9.37
CA VAL A 61 1.43 -5.20 9.93
C VAL A 61 0.33 -4.20 10.23
N VAL A 62 -0.89 -4.56 9.91
CA VAL A 62 -2.06 -3.76 10.25
C VAL A 62 -2.98 -4.61 11.11
N GLU A 63 -3.36 -4.11 12.28
CA GLU A 63 -4.25 -4.81 13.19
C GLU A 63 -5.57 -4.07 13.33
N SER A 64 -6.65 -4.82 13.24
CA SER A 64 -7.99 -4.30 13.43
C SER A 64 -8.64 -4.95 14.66
N VAL A 65 -9.86 -4.53 14.96
CA VAL A 65 -10.62 -5.11 16.07
C VAL A 65 -10.92 -6.59 15.86
N LYS A 66 -10.86 -7.10 14.63
CA LYS A 66 -11.16 -8.51 14.33
C LYS A 66 -9.97 -9.35 13.90
N ALA A 67 -8.91 -8.76 13.36
CA ALA A 67 -7.83 -9.55 12.76
C ALA A 67 -6.54 -8.76 12.64
N ALA A 68 -5.45 -9.48 12.36
CA ALA A 68 -4.17 -8.87 12.00
C ALA A 68 -3.83 -9.33 10.59
N SER A 69 -3.22 -8.44 9.80
CA SER A 69 -2.85 -8.74 8.43
C SER A 69 -1.47 -8.19 8.13
N GLU A 70 -0.71 -8.92 7.32
CA GLU A 70 0.60 -8.50 6.88
C GLU A 70 0.48 -7.69 5.60
N VAL A 71 1.34 -6.69 5.46
CA VAL A 71 1.42 -5.86 4.25
C VAL A 71 2.71 -6.24 3.53
N TYR A 72 2.60 -6.59 2.25
CA TYR A 72 3.74 -7.05 1.45
C TYR A 72 4.27 -5.91 0.58
N ALA A 73 5.59 -5.92 0.35
CA ALA A 73 6.20 -4.93 -0.53
C ALA A 73 5.79 -5.18 -1.97
N PRO A 74 5.12 -4.22 -2.62
CA PRO A 74 4.72 -4.39 -4.02
C PRO A 74 5.88 -4.18 -5.00
N ILE A 75 6.98 -3.59 -4.53
CA ILE A 75 8.14 -3.28 -5.35
C ILE A 75 9.39 -3.26 -4.47
N SER A 76 10.54 -3.58 -5.07
CA SER A 76 11.82 -3.52 -4.36
C SER A 76 12.35 -2.10 -4.34
N GLY A 77 13.03 -1.74 -3.26
CA GLY A 77 13.63 -0.42 -3.10
C GLY A 77 13.93 -0.10 -1.65
N GLU A 78 14.31 1.14 -1.40
CA GLU A 78 14.65 1.59 -0.05
C GLU A 78 13.53 2.47 0.51
N VAL A 79 13.14 2.22 1.76
CA VAL A 79 12.13 3.04 2.44
C VAL A 79 12.73 4.42 2.73
N VAL A 80 12.10 5.46 2.18
CA VAL A 80 12.58 6.84 2.35
C VAL A 80 11.69 7.65 3.27
N GLU A 81 10.45 7.20 3.50
CA GLU A 81 9.51 7.90 4.36
C GLU A 81 8.46 6.92 4.89
N ILE A 82 8.00 7.14 6.13
CA ILE A 82 6.90 6.39 6.72
C ILE A 82 5.83 7.38 7.19
N ASN A 83 4.58 6.93 7.24
CA ASN A 83 3.47 7.79 7.65
C ASN A 83 3.28 7.73 9.18
N ASN A 84 3.99 8.58 9.88
CA ASN A 84 3.93 8.62 11.34
C ASN A 84 2.54 8.95 11.88
N ALA A 85 1.69 9.57 11.07
CA ALA A 85 0.33 9.89 11.49
C ALA A 85 -0.47 8.64 11.83
N LEU A 86 -0.12 7.49 11.22
CA LEU A 86 -0.81 6.22 11.49
C LEU A 86 -0.54 5.71 12.90
N GLU A 87 0.59 6.08 13.50
CA GLU A 87 0.90 5.67 14.87
C GLU A 87 -0.03 6.37 15.87
N LEU A 88 -0.43 7.61 15.56
CA LEU A 88 -1.34 8.38 16.40
C LEU A 88 -2.80 8.13 16.04
N ASP A 89 -3.07 7.86 14.76
CA ASP A 89 -4.44 7.68 14.27
C ASP A 89 -4.49 6.57 13.21
N PRO A 90 -4.46 5.30 13.62
CA PRO A 90 -4.53 4.19 12.67
C PRO A 90 -5.81 4.19 11.83
N ASN A 91 -6.85 4.83 12.32
CA ASN A 91 -8.14 4.88 11.64
C ASN A 91 -8.09 5.68 10.33
N LEU A 92 -7.00 6.43 10.09
CA LEU A 92 -6.79 7.10 8.81
C LEU A 92 -6.83 6.09 7.65
N ILE A 93 -6.42 4.85 7.88
CA ILE A 93 -6.47 3.80 6.86
C ILE A 93 -7.92 3.55 6.46
N ASN A 94 -8.83 3.56 7.41
CA ASN A 94 -10.26 3.38 7.12
C ASN A 94 -10.86 4.61 6.45
N ASP A 95 -10.48 5.81 6.91
CA ASP A 95 -11.05 7.06 6.44
C ASP A 95 -10.54 7.48 5.06
N SER A 96 -9.25 7.26 4.78
CA SER A 96 -8.61 7.74 3.56
C SER A 96 -7.56 6.76 3.06
N PRO A 97 -7.95 5.55 2.62
CA PRO A 97 -6.97 4.52 2.24
C PRO A 97 -6.06 4.92 1.09
N TYR A 98 -6.49 5.83 0.21
CA TYR A 98 -5.70 6.26 -0.94
C TYR A 98 -5.01 7.61 -0.75
N ASP A 99 -5.24 8.27 0.38
CA ASP A 99 -4.64 9.58 0.67
C ASP A 99 -3.95 9.55 2.04
N GLY A 100 -4.57 10.08 3.09
CA GLY A 100 -3.97 10.17 4.40
C GLY A 100 -3.59 8.86 5.06
N GLY A 101 -4.13 7.74 4.58
CA GLY A 101 -3.88 6.40 5.12
C GLY A 101 -2.73 5.64 4.46
N TRP A 102 -1.86 6.31 3.72
CA TRP A 102 -0.70 5.64 3.13
C TRP A 102 0.26 5.13 4.23
N PHE A 103 1.03 4.08 3.91
CA PHE A 103 1.90 3.41 4.88
C PHE A 103 3.34 3.88 4.83
N PHE A 104 3.97 3.79 3.66
CA PHE A 104 5.39 4.14 3.51
C PHE A 104 5.68 4.51 2.07
N LYS A 105 6.85 5.15 1.85
CA LYS A 105 7.31 5.51 0.51
C LYS A 105 8.65 4.84 0.25
N VAL A 106 8.83 4.35 -0.97
CA VAL A 106 10.00 3.59 -1.39
C VAL A 106 10.66 4.27 -2.59
N LYS A 107 11.97 4.43 -2.53
CA LYS A 107 12.75 4.88 -3.67
C LYS A 107 12.95 3.70 -4.61
N VAL A 108 12.36 3.76 -5.79
CA VAL A 108 12.39 2.69 -6.79
C VAL A 108 13.58 2.90 -7.72
N GLU A 109 14.34 1.84 -7.97
CA GLU A 109 15.44 1.90 -8.92
C GLU A 109 14.88 1.86 -10.34
N GLU A 110 15.60 2.49 -11.28
CA GLU A 110 15.12 2.61 -12.67
C GLU A 110 14.80 1.28 -13.34
N ASP A 111 15.60 0.27 -13.07
CA ASP A 111 15.41 -1.04 -13.68
C ASP A 111 14.23 -1.83 -13.09
N HIS A 112 13.55 -1.27 -12.09
CA HIS A 112 12.34 -1.90 -11.52
C HIS A 112 11.04 -1.36 -12.10
N GLN A 113 11.10 -0.43 -13.06
CA GLN A 113 9.90 0.13 -13.68
C GLN A 113 9.03 -0.96 -14.31
N GLU A 114 9.64 -1.96 -14.94
CA GLU A 114 8.92 -3.07 -15.57
C GLU A 114 8.11 -3.86 -14.53
N ASN A 115 8.62 -3.99 -13.32
CA ASN A 115 7.93 -4.69 -12.24
C ASN A 115 6.66 -3.96 -11.84
N ILE A 116 6.69 -2.63 -11.83
CA ILE A 116 5.50 -1.81 -11.55
C ILE A 116 4.48 -1.98 -12.67
N ASP A 117 4.94 -1.93 -13.91
CA ASP A 117 4.07 -2.04 -15.08
C ASP A 117 3.39 -3.41 -15.17
N SER A 118 3.97 -4.43 -14.53
CA SER A 118 3.39 -5.77 -14.51
C SER A 118 2.29 -5.94 -13.45
N LEU A 119 2.15 -4.99 -12.52
CA LEU A 119 1.11 -5.04 -11.51
C LEU A 119 -0.24 -4.68 -12.14
N MET A 120 -1.33 -5.07 -11.46
CA MET A 120 -2.66 -4.78 -11.96
C MET A 120 -2.94 -3.28 -12.01
N THR A 121 -3.57 -2.83 -13.09
CA THR A 121 -4.11 -1.48 -13.16
C THR A 121 -5.32 -1.39 -12.22
N THR A 122 -5.76 -0.17 -11.93
CA THR A 122 -6.99 0.02 -11.15
C THR A 122 -8.17 -0.70 -11.78
N GLU A 123 -8.31 -0.59 -13.11
CA GLU A 123 -9.41 -1.24 -13.83
C GLU A 123 -9.36 -2.77 -13.68
N ASN A 124 -8.19 -3.36 -13.87
CA ASN A 124 -8.02 -4.81 -13.75
C ASN A 124 -8.28 -5.28 -12.32
N TYR A 125 -7.83 -4.52 -11.35
CA TYR A 125 -8.03 -4.84 -9.95
C TYR A 125 -9.51 -4.82 -9.57
N LEU A 126 -10.24 -3.79 -9.96
CA LEU A 126 -11.67 -3.68 -9.68
C LEU A 126 -12.46 -4.80 -10.35
N GLN A 127 -12.09 -5.15 -11.58
CA GLN A 127 -12.71 -6.25 -12.29
C GLN A 127 -12.50 -7.58 -11.57
N ARG A 128 -11.30 -7.80 -11.04
CA ARG A 128 -10.98 -9.00 -10.25
C ARG A 128 -11.84 -9.09 -8.98
N LEU A 129 -12.11 -7.96 -8.34
CA LEU A 129 -12.96 -7.95 -7.15
C LEU A 129 -14.39 -8.35 -7.47
N GLU A 130 -14.89 -7.98 -8.63
CA GLU A 130 -16.23 -8.35 -9.07
C GLU A 130 -16.37 -9.84 -9.36
N GLU A 131 -15.28 -10.50 -9.77
CA GLU A 131 -15.27 -11.93 -10.09
C GLU A 131 -15.26 -12.82 -8.85
N ASN A 132 -14.98 -12.24 -7.70
CA ASN A 132 -14.93 -13.00 -6.43
C ASN A 132 -16.27 -12.86 -5.65
#